data_ce05ee366caa91c3c06329821d656f62
#
_entry.id   ce05ee366caa91c3c06329821d656f62
#
_cell.length_a   1.000
_cell.length_b   1.000
_cell.length_c   1.000
_cell.angle_alpha   90.00
_cell.angle_beta   90.00
_cell.angle_gamma   90.00
#
_symmetry.space_group_name_H-M   'P 1'
#
loop_
_entity.id
_entity.type
_entity.pdbx_description
1 polymer ?
#
loop_
_entity_poly.entity_id
_entity_poly.type
_entity_poly.pdbx_seq_one_letter_code
_entity_poly.pdbx_strand_id
1 'polypeptide(L)'
;MYYFAYGANLDINYLAKYLSNDNMCVVGSAYIDNYILKYRSVSIDNIRSGVATIEPRKGSKTYGAIYYFKNPTILSKLDSREGYISDNNSRNIYDKITLDCTLLDTGKKVHCYAYVMNDLIKMDERKPRLKYLSYLKNGNAIHNLPREHLQRIHYLEK
;
A
#
# COMPACT_ATOMS: atom_id res chain seq x y z
N MET A 1 14.64 -7.40 2.66
CA MET A 1 13.50 -6.84 3.41
C MET A 1 12.26 -6.92 2.53
N TYR A 2 11.17 -7.37 3.10
CA TYR A 2 9.90 -7.56 2.40
C TYR A 2 8.96 -6.38 2.67
N TYR A 3 8.33 -5.89 1.61
CA TYR A 3 7.37 -4.79 1.64
C TYR A 3 6.05 -5.22 1.00
N PHE A 4 4.95 -4.97 1.70
CA PHE A 4 3.59 -5.23 1.22
C PHE A 4 2.98 -3.96 0.66
N ALA A 5 2.75 -3.91 -0.64
CA ALA A 5 2.10 -2.82 -1.35
C ALA A 5 0.63 -3.16 -1.62
N TYR A 6 -0.27 -2.23 -1.30
CA TYR A 6 -1.72 -2.40 -1.50
C TYR A 6 -2.38 -1.19 -2.19
N GLY A 7 -1.64 -0.10 -2.38
CA GLY A 7 -2.10 1.14 -2.99
C GLY A 7 -1.40 1.45 -4.33
N ALA A 8 -1.04 2.71 -4.56
CA ALA A 8 -0.40 3.13 -5.81
C ALA A 8 0.92 2.39 -6.11
N ASN A 9 1.64 1.95 -5.08
CA ASN A 9 2.88 1.19 -5.23
C ASN A 9 2.68 -0.24 -5.76
N LEU A 10 1.44 -0.68 -5.94
CA LEU A 10 1.12 -1.87 -6.72
C LEU A 10 1.56 -1.73 -8.18
N ASP A 11 1.54 -0.52 -8.73
CA ASP A 11 2.11 -0.26 -10.04
C ASP A 11 3.63 -0.17 -9.93
N ILE A 12 4.31 -1.26 -10.30
CA ILE A 12 5.77 -1.35 -10.20
C ILE A 12 6.47 -0.30 -11.09
N ASN A 13 5.86 0.10 -12.18
CA ASN A 13 6.42 1.14 -13.05
C ASN A 13 6.37 2.52 -12.38
N TYR A 14 5.30 2.76 -11.62
CA TYR A 14 5.17 3.96 -10.79
C TYR A 14 6.21 3.95 -9.66
N LEU A 15 6.33 2.84 -8.94
CA LEU A 15 7.30 2.69 -7.85
C LEU A 15 8.75 2.84 -8.35
N ALA A 16 9.06 2.29 -9.53
CA ALA A 16 10.38 2.33 -10.13
C ALA A 16 10.87 3.74 -10.49
N LYS A 17 9.98 4.69 -10.68
CA LYS A 17 10.35 6.11 -10.89
C LYS A 17 11.09 6.71 -9.69
N TYR A 18 10.89 6.14 -8.51
CA TYR A 18 11.44 6.65 -7.26
C TYR A 18 12.49 5.71 -6.65
N LEU A 19 12.40 4.43 -6.97
CA LEU A 19 13.32 3.40 -6.50
C LEU A 19 14.00 2.74 -7.70
N SER A 20 15.25 2.35 -7.54
CA SER A 20 15.97 1.62 -8.60
C SER A 20 15.38 0.22 -8.78
N ASN A 21 15.04 -0.14 -10.02
CA ASN A 21 14.56 -1.48 -10.37
C ASN A 21 15.56 -2.58 -10.03
N ASP A 22 16.84 -2.28 -10.09
CA ASP A 22 17.92 -3.26 -9.91
C ASP A 22 17.99 -3.83 -8.49
N ASN A 23 17.36 -3.15 -7.54
CA ASN A 23 17.37 -3.52 -6.13
C ASN A 23 16.03 -4.06 -5.61
N MET A 24 15.08 -4.27 -6.50
CA MET A 24 13.72 -4.69 -6.14
C MET A 24 13.31 -5.92 -6.94
N CYS A 25 12.74 -6.92 -6.25
CA CYS A 25 12.18 -8.11 -6.86
C CYS A 25 10.71 -8.25 -6.46
N VAL A 26 9.86 -8.65 -7.42
CA VAL A 26 8.49 -9.06 -7.11
C VAL A 26 8.53 -10.46 -6.53
N VAL A 27 8.01 -10.63 -5.32
CA VAL A 27 7.87 -11.95 -4.68
C VAL A 27 6.59 -12.62 -5.11
N GLY A 28 5.47 -11.90 -5.10
CA GLY A 28 4.19 -12.40 -5.55
C GLY A 28 3.01 -11.63 -4.99
N SER A 29 1.83 -11.98 -5.50
CA SER A 29 0.57 -11.48 -4.98
C SER A 29 0.27 -12.12 -3.63
N ALA A 30 -0.31 -11.35 -2.72
CA ALA A 30 -0.54 -11.76 -1.35
C ALA A 30 -1.79 -11.10 -0.77
N TYR A 31 -2.16 -11.52 0.42
CA TYR A 31 -3.20 -10.86 1.21
C TYR A 31 -2.81 -10.78 2.67
N ILE A 32 -3.48 -9.88 3.37
CA ILE A 32 -3.48 -9.79 4.83
C ILE A 32 -4.89 -9.99 5.36
N ASP A 33 -5.02 -10.68 6.47
CA ASP A 33 -6.29 -10.87 7.17
C ASP A 33 -6.55 -9.75 8.17
N ASN A 34 -7.83 -9.50 8.43
CA ASN A 34 -8.31 -8.57 9.46
C ASN A 34 -7.93 -7.10 9.23
N TYR A 35 -7.74 -6.74 7.96
CA TYR A 35 -7.56 -5.36 7.50
C TYR A 35 -8.47 -5.06 6.32
N ILE A 36 -9.01 -3.86 6.30
CA ILE A 36 -9.81 -3.35 5.18
C ILE A 36 -9.08 -2.20 4.48
N LEU A 37 -9.09 -2.23 3.15
CA LEU A 37 -8.59 -1.14 2.33
C LEU A 37 -9.58 0.03 2.37
N LYS A 38 -9.09 1.22 2.69
CA LYS A 38 -9.84 2.48 2.68
C LYS A 38 -9.10 3.53 1.86
N TYR A 39 -9.86 4.50 1.35
CA TYR A 39 -9.30 5.68 0.69
C TYR A 39 -9.72 6.90 1.50
N ARG A 40 -8.75 7.58 2.09
CA ARG A 40 -9.01 8.71 2.99
C ARG A 40 -8.27 9.95 2.56
N SER A 41 -8.88 11.09 2.76
CA SER A 41 -8.18 12.37 2.67
C SER A 41 -7.30 12.58 3.92
N VAL A 42 -6.34 13.48 3.79
CA VAL A 42 -5.44 13.86 4.89
C VAL A 42 -5.56 15.34 5.19
N SER A 43 -5.32 15.73 6.45
CA SER A 43 -5.48 17.11 6.91
C SER A 43 -4.34 18.04 6.52
N ILE A 44 -3.28 17.51 5.92
CA ILE A 44 -2.11 18.29 5.48
C ILE A 44 -2.12 18.53 3.97
N ASP A 45 -1.48 19.61 3.54
CA ASP A 45 -1.26 19.97 2.11
C ASP A 45 -2.54 20.06 1.25
N ASN A 46 -3.70 20.33 1.87
CA ASN A 46 -4.98 20.43 1.17
C ASN A 46 -5.32 19.21 0.28
N ILE A 47 -4.77 18.04 0.60
CA ILE A 47 -5.07 16.80 -0.12
C ILE A 47 -6.51 16.38 0.19
N ARG A 48 -7.43 16.78 -0.69
CA ARG A 48 -8.88 16.49 -0.55
C ARG A 48 -9.30 15.17 -1.17
N SER A 49 -8.48 14.59 -2.03
CA SER A 49 -8.75 13.29 -2.64
C SER A 49 -8.32 12.14 -1.74
N GLY A 50 -8.97 10.98 -1.88
CA GLY A 50 -8.60 9.80 -1.12
C GLY A 50 -7.28 9.19 -1.57
N VAL A 51 -6.47 8.77 -0.61
CA VAL A 51 -5.29 7.93 -0.82
C VAL A 51 -5.43 6.66 0.01
N ALA A 52 -4.83 5.58 -0.47
CA ALA A 52 -5.00 4.27 0.14
C ALA A 52 -4.39 4.18 1.54
N THR A 53 -5.10 3.54 2.43
CA THR A 53 -4.63 3.06 3.73
C THR A 53 -5.33 1.75 4.06
N ILE A 54 -4.81 0.99 5.01
CA ILE A 54 -5.48 -0.18 5.56
C ILE A 54 -5.81 0.07 7.02
N GLU A 55 -6.95 -0.44 7.46
CA GLU A 55 -7.44 -0.26 8.81
C GLU A 55 -7.85 -1.61 9.40
N PRO A 56 -7.60 -1.85 10.70
CA PRO A 56 -8.02 -3.08 11.35
C PRO A 56 -9.54 -3.28 11.20
N ARG A 57 -9.93 -4.45 10.70
CA ARG A 57 -11.32 -4.87 10.62
C ARG A 57 -11.41 -6.40 10.61
N LYS A 58 -11.87 -6.97 11.71
CA LYS A 58 -12.05 -8.42 11.85
C LYS A 58 -12.90 -9.00 10.72
N GLY A 59 -12.41 -10.06 10.10
CA GLY A 59 -13.08 -10.76 9.01
C GLY A 59 -12.88 -10.15 7.62
N SER A 60 -12.23 -8.99 7.52
CA SER A 60 -11.87 -8.40 6.23
C SER A 60 -10.52 -8.92 5.73
N LYS A 61 -10.30 -8.80 4.43
CA LYS A 61 -9.07 -9.19 3.75
C LYS A 61 -8.65 -8.09 2.79
N THR A 62 -7.37 -7.78 2.76
CA THR A 62 -6.80 -6.82 1.79
C THR A 62 -5.76 -7.54 0.94
N TYR A 63 -5.89 -7.42 -0.38
CA TYR A 63 -4.97 -7.97 -1.35
C TYR A 63 -3.90 -6.95 -1.75
N GLY A 64 -2.74 -7.46 -2.11
CA GLY A 64 -1.62 -6.64 -2.53
C GLY A 64 -0.50 -7.49 -3.14
N ALA A 65 0.68 -6.90 -3.20
CA ALA A 65 1.87 -7.57 -3.70
C ALA A 65 3.03 -7.42 -2.72
N ILE A 66 3.85 -8.44 -2.64
CA ILE A 66 5.09 -8.42 -1.83
C ILE A 66 6.27 -8.15 -2.75
N TYR A 67 7.07 -7.15 -2.40
CA TYR A 67 8.36 -6.84 -3.00
C TYR A 67 9.47 -7.17 -2.01
N TYR A 68 10.60 -7.62 -2.53
CA TYR A 68 11.83 -7.80 -1.77
C TYR A 68 12.85 -6.74 -2.18
N PHE A 69 13.37 -6.01 -1.21
CA PHE A 69 14.44 -5.04 -1.40
C PHE A 69 15.78 -5.63 -0.99
N LYS A 70 16.70 -5.69 -1.95
CA LYS A 70 18.05 -6.24 -1.74
C LYS A 70 18.94 -5.31 -0.92
N ASN A 71 18.68 -4.01 -0.99
CA ASN A 71 19.51 -2.98 -0.37
C ASN A 71 18.72 -2.20 0.68
N PRO A 72 19.19 -2.11 1.94
CA PRO A 72 18.55 -1.33 3.01
C PRO A 72 18.30 0.14 2.66
N THR A 73 19.13 0.76 1.80
CA THR A 73 18.95 2.16 1.38
C THR A 73 17.65 2.37 0.60
N ILE A 74 17.13 1.35 -0.05
CA ILE A 74 15.84 1.42 -0.76
C ILE A 74 14.70 1.61 0.22
N LEU A 75 14.73 0.92 1.37
CA LEU A 75 13.73 1.10 2.41
C LEU A 75 13.75 2.55 2.94
N SER A 76 14.93 3.13 3.15
CA SER A 76 15.05 4.52 3.59
C SER A 76 14.47 5.52 2.57
N LYS A 77 14.65 5.27 1.28
CA LYS A 77 14.02 6.08 0.22
C LYS A 77 12.50 5.95 0.25
N LEU A 78 11.99 4.75 0.46
CA LEU A 78 10.55 4.50 0.57
C LEU A 78 9.99 5.16 1.83
N ASP A 79 10.68 5.07 2.97
CA ASP A 79 10.31 5.76 4.21
C ASP A 79 10.15 7.27 3.98
N SER A 80 11.13 7.90 3.34
CA SER A 80 11.09 9.33 3.02
C SER A 80 9.91 9.68 2.13
N ARG A 81 9.63 8.86 1.13
CA ARG A 81 8.53 9.06 0.20
C ARG A 81 7.17 8.94 0.87
N GLU A 82 7.01 7.98 1.79
CA GLU A 82 5.77 7.79 2.56
C GLU A 82 5.63 8.77 3.72
N GLY A 83 6.63 9.63 3.92
CA GLY A 83 6.62 10.59 5.02
C GLY A 83 6.75 9.94 6.39
N TYR A 84 7.40 8.79 6.45
CA TYR A 84 7.75 8.14 7.71
C TYR A 84 9.08 8.71 8.23
N ILE A 85 9.09 9.15 9.47
CA ILE A 85 10.25 9.75 10.14
C ILE A 85 10.85 8.76 11.14
N SER A 86 10.03 8.26 12.05
CA SER A 86 10.40 7.30 13.09
C SER A 86 9.15 6.70 13.73
N ASP A 87 9.31 5.66 14.50
CA ASP A 87 8.20 5.02 15.23
C ASP A 87 7.54 6.04 16.19
N ASN A 88 6.21 6.00 16.22
CA ASN A 88 5.39 6.87 17.07
C ASN A 88 5.59 8.38 16.87
N ASN A 89 6.11 8.81 15.73
CA ASN A 89 6.32 10.22 15.44
C ASN A 89 5.01 10.86 14.95
N SER A 90 4.55 11.89 15.68
CA SER A 90 3.30 12.61 15.36
C SER A 90 3.34 13.35 14.02
N ARG A 91 4.51 13.54 13.43
CA ARG A 91 4.69 14.19 12.11
C ARG A 91 4.74 13.18 10.94
N ASN A 92 4.65 11.88 11.21
CA ASN A 92 4.54 10.91 10.13
C ASN A 92 3.28 11.16 9.30
N ILE A 93 3.39 11.08 7.98
CA ILE A 93 2.23 11.00 7.08
C ILE A 93 1.70 9.57 7.09
N TYR A 94 2.58 8.60 6.89
CA TYR A 94 2.29 7.18 7.08
C TYR A 94 3.19 6.63 8.17
N ASP A 95 2.62 5.80 9.03
CA ASP A 95 3.36 5.00 9.99
C ASP A 95 3.82 3.70 9.32
N LYS A 96 4.97 3.20 9.74
CA LYS A 96 5.49 1.93 9.27
C LYS A 96 5.17 0.83 10.28
N ILE A 97 4.50 -0.22 9.82
CA ILE A 97 4.11 -1.38 10.62
C ILE A 97 4.68 -2.66 10.03
N THR A 98 4.63 -3.73 10.78
CA THR A 98 4.96 -5.06 10.30
C THR A 98 3.72 -5.95 10.35
N LEU A 99 3.57 -6.81 9.35
CA LEU A 99 2.43 -7.71 9.19
C LEU A 99 2.90 -9.06 8.65
N ASP A 100 2.14 -10.11 8.96
CA ASP A 100 2.26 -11.39 8.27
C ASP A 100 1.32 -11.40 7.06
N CYS A 101 1.92 -11.49 5.87
CA CYS A 101 1.21 -11.59 4.61
C CYS A 101 1.20 -13.03 4.12
N THR A 102 0.14 -13.45 3.45
CA THR A 102 0.02 -14.80 2.90
C THR A 102 0.11 -14.74 1.37
N LEU A 103 1.08 -15.43 0.78
CA LEU A 103 1.20 -15.56 -0.67
C LEU A 103 0.02 -16.34 -1.24
N LEU A 104 -0.57 -15.84 -2.33
CA LEU A 104 -1.75 -16.45 -2.96
C LEU A 104 -1.44 -17.79 -3.61
N ASP A 105 -0.27 -17.95 -4.21
CA ASP A 105 0.09 -19.16 -4.95
C ASP A 105 0.52 -20.32 -4.04
N THR A 106 1.22 -20.05 -2.95
CA THR A 106 1.78 -21.08 -2.06
C THR A 106 1.09 -21.19 -0.71
N GLY A 107 0.35 -20.17 -0.28
CA GLY A 107 -0.17 -20.06 1.07
C GLY A 107 0.90 -19.79 2.14
N LYS A 108 2.15 -19.56 1.73
CA LYS A 108 3.26 -19.29 2.65
C LYS A 108 3.12 -17.90 3.26
N LYS A 109 3.38 -17.79 4.55
CA LYS A 109 3.43 -16.51 5.27
C LYS A 109 4.79 -15.85 5.10
N VAL A 110 4.76 -14.54 4.87
CA VAL A 110 5.94 -13.69 4.76
C VAL A 110 5.75 -12.47 5.66
N HIS A 111 6.73 -12.22 6.52
CA HIS A 111 6.73 -11.04 7.40
C HIS A 111 7.16 -9.82 6.62
N CYS A 112 6.30 -8.82 6.53
CA CYS A 112 6.49 -7.64 5.67
C CYS A 112 6.36 -6.35 6.44
N TYR A 113 7.06 -5.31 5.96
CA TYR A 113 6.73 -3.92 6.28
C TYR A 113 5.54 -3.47 5.43
N ALA A 114 4.73 -2.58 5.99
CA ALA A 114 3.68 -1.86 5.28
C ALA A 114 3.54 -0.45 5.87
N TYR A 115 2.96 0.46 5.09
CA TYR A 115 2.71 1.82 5.53
C TYR A 115 1.22 2.01 5.71
N VAL A 116 0.82 2.57 6.86
CA VAL A 116 -0.58 2.89 7.18
C VAL A 116 -0.68 4.36 7.51
N MET A 117 -1.77 5.00 7.08
CA MET A 117 -1.96 6.43 7.32
C MET A 117 -1.96 6.73 8.82
N ASN A 118 -1.21 7.75 9.22
CA ASN A 118 -1.16 8.20 10.61
C ASN A 118 -2.56 8.68 11.04
N ASP A 119 -3.05 8.17 12.17
CA ASP A 119 -4.38 8.49 12.69
C ASP A 119 -4.58 9.99 12.99
N LEU A 120 -3.50 10.72 13.31
CA LEU A 120 -3.57 12.14 13.62
C LEU A 120 -3.94 13.02 12.43
N ILE A 121 -3.65 12.57 11.20
CA ILE A 121 -3.92 13.32 9.97
C ILE A 121 -5.02 12.69 9.12
N LYS A 122 -5.47 11.50 9.49
CA LYS A 122 -6.48 10.75 8.76
C LYS A 122 -7.84 11.42 8.86
N MET A 123 -8.48 11.64 7.72
CA MET A 123 -9.81 12.27 7.60
C MET A 123 -10.79 11.34 6.91
N ASP A 124 -11.91 11.89 6.48
CA ASP A 124 -13.02 11.16 5.87
C ASP A 124 -12.60 10.37 4.63
N GLU A 125 -13.38 9.32 4.34
CA GLU A 125 -13.27 8.61 3.08
C GLU A 125 -13.58 9.54 1.92
N ARG A 126 -12.73 9.50 0.90
CA ARG A 126 -12.84 10.30 -0.31
C ARG A 126 -12.46 9.48 -1.53
N LYS A 127 -13.07 9.81 -2.66
CA LYS A 127 -12.73 9.21 -3.94
C LYS A 127 -11.29 9.60 -4.33
N PRO A 128 -10.45 8.64 -4.75
CA PRO A 128 -9.13 8.94 -5.30
C PRO A 128 -9.21 9.75 -6.60
N ARG A 129 -8.16 10.48 -6.93
CA ARG A 129 -8.02 11.13 -8.24
C ARG A 129 -7.89 10.09 -9.34
N LEU A 130 -8.29 10.44 -10.56
CA LEU A 130 -8.21 9.54 -11.72
C LEU A 130 -6.79 9.00 -11.95
N LYS A 131 -5.78 9.85 -11.80
CA LYS A 131 -4.39 9.42 -11.93
C LYS A 131 -4.00 8.37 -10.87
N TYR A 132 -4.44 8.56 -9.63
CA TYR A 132 -4.21 7.58 -8.55
C TYR A 132 -4.92 6.25 -8.84
N LEU A 133 -6.17 6.32 -9.29
CA LEU A 133 -6.93 5.14 -9.71
C LEU A 133 -6.25 4.37 -10.85
N SER A 134 -5.59 5.08 -11.77
CA SER A 134 -4.83 4.43 -12.85
C SER A 134 -3.69 3.55 -12.31
N TYR A 135 -2.99 4.01 -11.27
CA TYR A 135 -1.95 3.20 -10.63
C TYR A 135 -2.53 1.95 -9.96
N LEU A 136 -3.69 2.07 -9.32
CA LEU A 136 -4.37 0.93 -8.70
C LEU A 136 -4.79 -0.09 -9.75
N LYS A 137 -5.37 0.35 -10.86
CA LYS A 137 -5.79 -0.52 -11.97
C LYS A 137 -4.60 -1.22 -12.63
N ASN A 138 -3.53 -0.47 -12.90
CA ASN A 138 -2.30 -1.02 -13.47
C ASN A 138 -1.68 -2.07 -12.54
N GLY A 139 -1.57 -1.75 -11.26
CA GLY A 139 -1.02 -2.65 -10.26
C GLY A 139 -1.86 -3.93 -10.13
N ASN A 140 -3.16 -3.79 -10.18
CA ASN A 140 -4.08 -4.93 -10.17
C ASN A 140 -3.86 -5.87 -11.36
N ALA A 141 -3.70 -5.31 -12.56
CA ALA A 141 -3.43 -6.08 -13.77
C ALA A 141 -2.04 -6.73 -13.72
N ILE A 142 -1.01 -5.98 -13.31
CA ILE A 142 0.38 -6.48 -13.21
C ILE A 142 0.44 -7.70 -12.28
N HIS A 143 -0.23 -7.64 -11.13
CA HIS A 143 -0.17 -8.68 -10.10
C HIS A 143 -1.30 -9.70 -10.18
N ASN A 144 -2.21 -9.55 -11.16
CA ASN A 144 -3.37 -10.42 -11.33
C ASN A 144 -4.12 -10.65 -10.00
N LEU A 145 -4.47 -9.55 -9.33
CA LEU A 145 -5.13 -9.60 -8.02
C LEU A 145 -6.58 -10.09 -8.15
N PRO A 146 -7.12 -10.69 -7.08
CA PRO A 146 -8.50 -11.18 -7.08
C PRO A 146 -9.53 -10.11 -7.39
N ARG A 147 -10.67 -10.55 -7.93
CA ARG A 147 -11.78 -9.69 -8.35
C ARG A 147 -12.32 -8.81 -7.22
N GLU A 148 -12.27 -9.28 -5.97
CA GLU A 148 -12.72 -8.53 -4.79
C GLU A 148 -11.97 -7.21 -4.63
N HIS A 149 -10.68 -7.22 -4.94
CA HIS A 149 -9.87 -5.99 -4.91
C HIS A 149 -10.33 -5.00 -5.98
N LEU A 150 -10.62 -5.49 -7.19
CA LEU A 150 -11.15 -4.68 -8.30
C LEU A 150 -12.52 -4.09 -8.00
N GLN A 151 -13.41 -4.87 -7.38
CA GLN A 151 -14.76 -4.40 -7.02
C GLN A 151 -14.68 -3.21 -6.07
N ARG A 152 -13.75 -3.21 -5.14
CA ARG A 152 -13.57 -2.10 -4.22
C ARG A 152 -13.10 -0.82 -4.92
N ILE A 153 -12.26 -0.95 -5.93
CA ILE A 153 -11.86 0.17 -6.78
C ILE A 153 -13.06 0.70 -7.57
N HIS A 154 -13.85 -0.18 -8.19
CA HIS A 154 -15.02 0.19 -8.97
C HIS A 154 -16.12 0.86 -8.16
N TYR A 155 -16.29 0.48 -6.90
CA TYR A 155 -17.25 1.13 -6.00
C TYR A 155 -16.95 2.62 -5.83
N LEU A 156 -15.69 3.00 -5.87
CA LEU A 156 -15.25 4.38 -5.71
C LEU A 156 -15.35 5.20 -7.01
N GLU A 157 -15.50 4.53 -8.15
CA GLU A 157 -15.67 5.21 -9.46
C GLU A 157 -17.11 5.66 -9.71
N LYS A 158 -18.05 5.07 -8.99
CA LYS A 158 -19.48 5.42 -9.06
C LYS A 158 -19.81 6.57 -8.13
#